data_211be2500b905bd2142197d942db6b27
#
_entry.id   211be2500b905bd2142197d942db6b27
#
_cell.length_a   1.000
_cell.length_b   1.000
_cell.length_c   1.000
_cell.angle_alpha   90.00
_cell.angle_beta   90.00
_cell.angle_gamma   90.00
#
_symmetry.space_group_name_H-M   'P 1'
#
loop_
_entity.id
_entity.type
_entity.pdbx_description
1 polymer ?
#
loop_
_entity_poly.entity_id
_entity_poly.type
_entity_poly.pdbx_seq_one_letter_code
_entity_poly.pdbx_strand_id
1 'polypeptide(L)'
;MVNEAIQYIFSKKLDKKAQKQEIEELGFQLGEKVTNNLLNTDNNRITSENNSIENYFQFITQNVWEYIFRDKFCQLTKENDGLNFLIICGDIRLYNYLVTEKGNQSDQKLEAVLNFICGIIKGALNIFNIECIVIPNVTNYSSHLVKVKNFPESQYLFTFNVNVFSDNKGVDGNKTEM
;
A
#
# COMPACT_ATOMS: atom_id res chain seq x y z
N MET A 1 1.31 -4.91 18.53
CA MET A 1 0.95 -6.02 17.59
C MET A 1 1.77 -6.01 16.30
N VAL A 2 1.63 -5.01 15.38
CA VAL A 2 2.39 -5.02 14.10
C VAL A 2 3.90 -4.97 14.33
N ASN A 3 4.39 -4.06 15.17
CA ASN A 3 5.81 -3.97 15.53
C ASN A 3 6.36 -5.27 16.12
N GLU A 4 5.61 -5.91 17.00
CA GLU A 4 6.02 -7.18 17.63
C GLU A 4 6.09 -8.30 16.61
N ALA A 5 5.15 -8.36 15.66
CA ALA A 5 5.16 -9.33 14.58
C ALA A 5 6.36 -9.13 13.64
N ILE A 6 6.67 -7.90 13.26
CA ILE A 6 7.86 -7.58 12.44
C ILE A 6 9.14 -7.93 13.23
N GLN A 7 9.24 -7.55 14.50
CA GLN A 7 10.37 -7.90 15.35
C GLN A 7 10.54 -9.41 15.49
N TYR A 8 9.44 -10.15 15.63
CA TYR A 8 9.44 -11.60 15.68
C TYR A 8 9.99 -12.22 14.38
N ILE A 9 9.60 -11.70 13.21
CA ILE A 9 10.15 -12.16 11.92
C ILE A 9 11.65 -11.89 11.84
N PHE A 10 12.13 -10.73 12.32
CA PHE A 10 13.57 -10.44 12.38
C PHE A 10 14.34 -11.37 13.33
N SER A 11 13.70 -11.86 14.39
CA SER A 11 14.32 -12.82 15.32
C SER A 11 14.50 -14.22 14.73
N LYS A 12 13.77 -14.56 13.67
CA LYS A 12 13.91 -15.82 12.95
C LYS A 12 15.25 -15.84 12.19
N LYS A 13 15.90 -17.00 12.17
CA LYS A 13 17.10 -17.23 11.35
C LYS A 13 16.75 -17.49 9.87
N LEU A 14 15.98 -16.57 9.27
CA LEU A 14 15.61 -16.63 7.86
C LEU A 14 16.63 -15.84 7.03
N ASP A 15 16.79 -16.21 5.76
CA ASP A 15 17.49 -15.36 4.83
C ASP A 15 16.67 -14.07 4.54
N LYS A 16 17.35 -13.04 4.00
CA LYS A 16 16.74 -11.73 3.74
C LYS A 16 15.51 -11.82 2.82
N LYS A 17 15.54 -12.73 1.84
CA LYS A 17 14.45 -12.91 0.87
C LYS A 17 13.22 -13.50 1.56
N ALA A 18 13.41 -14.53 2.38
CA ALA A 18 12.33 -15.14 3.14
C ALA A 18 11.73 -14.18 4.17
N GLN A 19 12.58 -13.40 4.86
CA GLN A 19 12.10 -12.34 5.78
C GLN A 19 11.23 -11.31 5.07
N LYS A 20 11.67 -10.84 3.90
CA LYS A 20 10.92 -9.89 3.08
C LYS A 20 9.56 -10.46 2.70
N GLN A 21 9.50 -11.70 2.23
CA GLN A 21 8.26 -12.36 1.86
C GLN A 21 7.30 -12.53 3.04
N GLU A 22 7.80 -12.95 4.21
CA GLU A 22 6.94 -13.08 5.40
C GLU A 22 6.37 -11.74 5.86
N ILE A 23 7.16 -10.66 5.78
CA ILE A 23 6.71 -9.32 6.16
C ILE A 23 5.67 -8.80 5.17
N GLU A 24 5.87 -9.01 3.88
CA GLU A 24 4.92 -8.63 2.84
C GLU A 24 3.61 -9.42 2.98
N GLU A 25 3.70 -10.73 3.24
CA GLU A 25 2.54 -11.59 3.48
C GLU A 25 1.74 -11.17 4.72
N LEU A 26 2.43 -10.79 5.80
CA LEU A 26 1.76 -10.24 6.98
C LEU A 26 0.99 -8.95 6.66
N GLY A 27 1.58 -8.08 5.85
CA GLY A 27 0.92 -6.88 5.35
C GLY A 27 -0.30 -7.22 4.49
N PHE A 28 -0.16 -8.18 3.59
CA PHE A 28 -1.23 -8.65 2.70
C PHE A 28 -2.45 -9.13 3.48
N GLN A 29 -2.25 -10.01 4.43
CA GLN A 29 -3.33 -10.55 5.29
C GLN A 29 -4.01 -9.43 6.11
N LEU A 30 -3.24 -8.46 6.60
CA LEU A 30 -3.82 -7.31 7.30
C LEU A 30 -4.64 -6.43 6.36
N GLY A 31 -4.13 -6.16 5.15
CA GLY A 31 -4.83 -5.39 4.13
C GLY A 31 -6.17 -6.00 3.74
N GLU A 32 -6.20 -7.30 3.46
CA GLU A 32 -7.43 -8.03 3.17
C GLU A 32 -8.42 -7.95 4.35
N LYS A 33 -7.97 -8.27 5.55
CA LYS A 33 -8.83 -8.31 6.74
C LYS A 33 -9.44 -6.96 7.05
N VAL A 34 -8.64 -5.89 7.00
CA VAL A 34 -9.13 -4.53 7.28
C VAL A 34 -10.08 -4.07 6.20
N THR A 35 -9.76 -4.28 4.92
CA THR A 35 -10.62 -3.93 3.80
C THR A 35 -11.97 -4.63 3.90
N ASN A 36 -11.99 -5.94 4.13
CA ASN A 36 -13.23 -6.70 4.34
C ASN A 36 -14.05 -6.17 5.51
N ASN A 37 -13.41 -5.87 6.64
CA ASN A 37 -14.11 -5.35 7.80
C ASN A 37 -14.75 -3.98 7.52
N LEU A 38 -14.02 -3.08 6.83
CA LEU A 38 -14.51 -1.76 6.50
C LEU A 38 -15.64 -1.78 5.46
N LEU A 39 -15.61 -2.71 4.50
CA LEU A 39 -16.68 -2.89 3.52
C LEU A 39 -17.96 -3.45 4.14
N ASN A 40 -17.84 -4.25 5.20
CA ASN A 40 -18.96 -4.83 5.91
C ASN A 40 -19.61 -3.84 6.92
N THR A 41 -18.98 -2.70 7.19
CA THR A 41 -19.60 -1.65 8.00
C THR A 41 -20.56 -0.81 7.14
N ASP A 42 -21.77 -0.54 7.63
CA ASP A 42 -22.88 0.08 6.87
C ASP A 42 -22.57 1.45 6.24
N ASN A 43 -21.50 2.11 6.71
CA ASN A 43 -21.15 3.46 6.26
C ASN A 43 -20.17 3.51 5.09
N ASN A 44 -19.59 2.37 4.67
CA ASN A 44 -18.51 2.33 3.67
C ASN A 44 -18.81 1.41 2.48
N ARG A 45 -20.09 1.21 2.14
CA ARG A 45 -20.46 0.40 0.98
C ARG A 45 -20.01 1.10 -0.31
N ILE A 46 -19.06 0.49 -0.99
CA ILE A 46 -18.79 0.78 -2.39
C ILE A 46 -20.02 0.25 -3.15
N THR A 47 -20.88 1.16 -3.61
CA THR A 47 -22.10 0.79 -4.35
C THR A 47 -21.71 0.31 -5.74
N SER A 48 -22.55 -0.55 -6.33
CA SER A 48 -22.35 -1.05 -7.71
C SER A 48 -22.28 0.06 -8.76
N GLU A 49 -22.77 1.26 -8.45
CA GLU A 49 -22.70 2.45 -9.31
C GLU A 49 -21.31 3.09 -9.33
N ASN A 50 -20.44 2.78 -8.36
CA ASN A 50 -19.12 3.37 -8.17
C ASN A 50 -17.97 2.35 -8.31
N ASN A 51 -18.14 1.32 -9.13
CA ASN A 51 -17.13 0.27 -9.34
C ASN A 51 -16.05 0.70 -10.35
N SER A 52 -15.29 1.75 -10.02
CA SER A 52 -14.10 2.10 -10.79
C SER A 52 -12.83 1.78 -10.02
N ILE A 53 -11.75 1.51 -10.73
CA ILE A 53 -10.43 1.27 -10.12
C ILE A 53 -10.05 2.46 -9.23
N GLU A 54 -10.32 3.69 -9.68
CA GLU A 54 -10.04 4.90 -8.92
C GLU A 54 -10.76 4.92 -7.57
N ASN A 55 -12.02 4.49 -7.53
CA ASN A 55 -12.81 4.46 -6.30
C ASN A 55 -12.24 3.44 -5.31
N TYR A 56 -11.73 2.30 -5.78
CA TYR A 56 -11.05 1.33 -4.93
C TYR A 56 -9.76 1.91 -4.34
N PHE A 57 -8.96 2.60 -5.16
CA PHE A 57 -7.77 3.28 -4.66
C PHE A 57 -8.10 4.41 -3.69
N GLN A 58 -9.16 5.20 -3.94
CA GLN A 58 -9.61 6.21 -2.99
C GLN A 58 -10.05 5.59 -1.67
N PHE A 59 -10.78 4.48 -1.72
CA PHE A 59 -11.17 3.76 -0.51
C PHE A 59 -9.95 3.28 0.29
N ILE A 60 -8.95 2.74 -0.38
CA ILE A 60 -7.71 2.27 0.27
C ILE A 60 -6.96 3.45 0.91
N THR A 61 -6.78 4.55 0.19
CA THR A 61 -5.99 5.69 0.66
C THR A 61 -6.71 6.51 1.74
N GLN A 62 -8.03 6.51 1.77
CA GLN A 62 -8.81 7.28 2.74
C GLN A 62 -9.23 6.43 3.95
N ASN A 63 -9.82 5.25 3.70
CA ASN A 63 -10.45 4.45 4.76
C ASN A 63 -9.48 3.42 5.35
N VAL A 64 -8.85 2.59 4.50
CA VAL A 64 -7.94 1.53 4.97
C VAL A 64 -6.68 2.15 5.59
N TRP A 65 -6.14 3.19 4.95
CA TRP A 65 -4.96 3.89 5.44
C TRP A 65 -5.21 4.54 6.81
N GLU A 66 -6.28 5.34 6.93
CA GLU A 66 -6.65 5.98 8.19
C GLU A 66 -6.89 4.95 9.31
N TYR A 67 -7.54 3.83 8.98
CA TYR A 67 -7.81 2.78 9.96
C TYR A 67 -6.52 2.16 10.50
N ILE A 68 -5.55 1.86 9.65
CA ILE A 68 -4.30 1.17 10.02
C ILE A 68 -3.31 2.13 10.66
N PHE A 69 -3.05 3.28 10.03
CA PHE A 69 -1.97 4.19 10.41
C PHE A 69 -2.42 5.34 11.30
N ARG A 70 -3.73 5.54 11.43
CA ARG A 70 -4.31 6.69 12.15
C ARG A 70 -3.84 8.03 11.59
N ASP A 71 -3.55 8.05 10.30
CA ASP A 71 -3.07 9.21 9.56
C ASP A 71 -3.99 9.45 8.36
N LYS A 72 -4.38 10.72 8.18
CA LYS A 72 -5.24 11.15 7.06
C LYS A 72 -4.43 11.57 5.84
N PHE A 73 -3.10 11.59 5.97
CA PHE A 73 -2.26 12.12 4.91
C PHE A 73 -1.81 11.03 3.96
N CYS A 74 -2.67 10.72 3.02
CA CYS A 74 -2.35 9.84 1.90
C CYS A 74 -2.97 10.45 0.63
N GLN A 75 -2.14 10.75 -0.36
CA GLN A 75 -2.58 11.30 -1.64
C GLN A 75 -2.49 10.23 -2.72
N LEU A 76 -3.46 10.26 -3.62
CA LEU A 76 -3.52 9.42 -4.80
C LEU A 76 -3.34 10.27 -6.05
N THR A 77 -2.46 9.84 -6.93
CA THR A 77 -2.30 10.41 -8.28
C THR A 77 -2.40 9.27 -9.28
N LYS A 78 -3.19 9.47 -10.33
CA LYS A 78 -3.32 8.54 -11.45
C LYS A 78 -2.42 8.99 -12.59
N GLU A 79 -1.66 8.08 -13.18
CA GLU A 79 -0.89 8.35 -14.38
C GLU A 79 -1.75 8.25 -15.65
N ASN A 80 -1.24 8.79 -16.76
CA ASN A 80 -2.02 8.99 -17.99
C ASN A 80 -2.49 7.70 -18.67
N ASP A 81 -1.88 6.55 -18.37
CA ASP A 81 -2.25 5.25 -18.94
C ASP A 81 -3.47 4.60 -18.26
N GLY A 82 -3.90 5.15 -17.12
CA GLY A 82 -5.06 4.66 -16.39
C GLY A 82 -4.84 3.40 -15.56
N LEU A 83 -3.67 2.77 -15.65
CA LEU A 83 -3.31 1.52 -14.95
C LEU A 83 -2.21 1.73 -13.90
N ASN A 84 -1.55 2.88 -13.94
CA ASN A 84 -0.52 3.24 -12.98
C ASN A 84 -1.04 4.28 -11.99
N PHE A 85 -0.86 3.99 -10.70
CA PHE A 85 -1.27 4.85 -9.60
C PHE A 85 -0.08 5.14 -8.70
N LEU A 86 0.04 6.39 -8.27
CA LEU A 86 1.04 6.82 -7.30
C LEU A 86 0.35 7.15 -5.99
N ILE A 87 0.68 6.41 -4.94
CA ILE A 87 0.25 6.68 -3.57
C ILE A 87 1.39 7.42 -2.88
N ILE A 88 1.09 8.60 -2.35
CA ILE A 88 2.07 9.48 -1.68
C ILE A 88 1.65 9.63 -0.21
N CYS A 89 2.53 9.24 0.70
CA CYS A 89 2.28 9.30 2.13
C CYS A 89 3.36 10.11 2.83
N GLY A 90 2.95 10.92 3.80
CA GLY A 90 3.88 11.58 4.71
C GLY A 90 4.35 10.66 5.82
N ASP A 91 4.77 11.26 6.90
CA ASP A 91 5.35 10.64 8.09
C ASP A 91 4.56 9.40 8.56
N ILE A 92 5.09 8.22 8.25
CA ILE A 92 4.48 6.97 8.68
C ILE A 92 4.95 6.72 10.11
N ARG A 93 4.05 6.87 11.08
CA ARG A 93 4.36 6.68 12.51
C ARG A 93 5.01 5.33 12.80
N LEU A 94 4.65 4.29 12.05
CA LEU A 94 5.28 2.97 12.15
C LEU A 94 6.80 3.04 11.91
N TYR A 95 7.24 3.87 10.96
CA TYR A 95 8.66 4.08 10.68
C TYR A 95 9.37 4.71 11.88
N ASN A 96 8.79 5.72 12.52
CA ASN A 96 9.40 6.40 13.66
C ASN A 96 9.59 5.47 14.86
N TYR A 97 8.71 4.51 15.08
CA TYR A 97 8.86 3.49 16.13
C TYR A 97 9.96 2.47 15.84
N LEU A 98 10.21 2.17 14.57
CA LEU A 98 11.20 1.16 14.17
C LEU A 98 12.63 1.73 14.03
N VAL A 99 12.75 3.03 13.74
CA VAL A 99 14.04 3.67 13.36
C VAL A 99 14.65 4.51 14.49
N THR A 100 14.34 4.25 15.73
CA THR A 100 14.96 4.96 16.89
C THR A 100 16.46 4.69 17.06
N GLU A 101 17.03 3.71 16.34
CA GLU A 101 18.45 3.35 16.40
C GLU A 101 19.20 3.79 15.15
N LYS A 102 20.32 4.51 15.34
CA LYS A 102 21.20 4.93 14.24
C LYS A 102 22.11 3.76 13.80
N GLY A 103 22.21 3.51 12.48
CA GLY A 103 23.15 2.54 11.92
C GLY A 103 22.56 1.65 10.83
N ASN A 104 23.32 0.62 10.40
CA ASN A 104 22.94 -0.32 9.34
C ASN A 104 21.62 -1.07 9.61
N GLN A 105 21.13 -1.09 10.84
CA GLN A 105 19.82 -1.67 11.17
C GLN A 105 18.66 -0.75 10.75
N SER A 106 18.88 0.55 10.57
CA SER A 106 17.83 1.48 10.13
C SER A 106 17.34 1.16 8.72
N ASP A 107 18.25 0.78 7.80
CA ASP A 107 17.90 0.49 6.41
C ASP A 107 17.10 -0.81 6.29
N GLN A 108 17.46 -1.84 7.08
CA GLN A 108 16.70 -3.09 7.12
C GLN A 108 15.29 -2.88 7.70
N LYS A 109 15.17 -2.07 8.74
CA LYS A 109 13.87 -1.74 9.34
C LYS A 109 13.03 -0.92 8.38
N LEU A 110 13.64 0.03 7.65
CA LEU A 110 12.96 0.78 6.60
C LEU A 110 12.44 -0.14 5.50
N GLU A 111 13.28 -1.02 4.99
CA GLU A 111 12.88 -2.00 3.98
C GLU A 111 11.73 -2.89 4.46
N ALA A 112 11.74 -3.30 5.73
CA ALA A 112 10.65 -4.07 6.32
C ALA A 112 9.33 -3.30 6.36
N VAL A 113 9.36 -2.03 6.80
CA VAL A 113 8.16 -1.18 6.80
C VAL A 113 7.61 -1.02 5.38
N LEU A 114 8.46 -0.77 4.41
CA LEU A 114 8.05 -0.63 3.02
C LEU A 114 7.41 -1.90 2.47
N ASN A 115 8.02 -3.06 2.72
CA ASN A 115 7.46 -4.34 2.28
C ASN A 115 6.13 -4.66 2.96
N PHE A 116 6.00 -4.34 4.24
CA PHE A 116 4.75 -4.48 4.98
C PHE A 116 3.62 -3.63 4.36
N ILE A 117 3.92 -2.37 4.01
CA ILE A 117 2.94 -1.48 3.39
C ILE A 117 2.61 -1.94 1.97
N CYS A 118 3.59 -2.41 1.19
CA CYS A 118 3.33 -3.02 -0.11
C CYS A 118 2.35 -4.19 0.01
N GLY A 119 2.54 -5.04 1.02
CA GLY A 119 1.60 -6.11 1.34
C GLY A 119 0.19 -5.59 1.63
N ILE A 120 0.06 -4.56 2.48
CA ILE A 120 -1.25 -3.97 2.79
C ILE A 120 -1.97 -3.49 1.54
N ILE A 121 -1.27 -2.77 0.66
CA ILE A 121 -1.87 -2.26 -0.59
C ILE A 121 -2.32 -3.42 -1.49
N LYS A 122 -1.47 -4.44 -1.67
CA LYS A 122 -1.80 -5.63 -2.46
C LYS A 122 -2.99 -6.39 -1.89
N GLY A 123 -3.00 -6.64 -0.58
CA GLY A 123 -4.09 -7.36 0.08
C GLY A 123 -5.41 -6.59 0.01
N ALA A 124 -5.37 -5.27 0.18
CA ALA A 124 -6.55 -4.43 0.03
C ALA A 124 -7.13 -4.46 -1.40
N LEU A 125 -6.26 -4.41 -2.43
CA LEU A 125 -6.66 -4.49 -3.84
C LEU A 125 -7.15 -5.89 -4.23
N ASN A 126 -6.60 -6.95 -3.61
CA ASN A 126 -7.03 -8.32 -3.85
C ASN A 126 -8.51 -8.56 -3.51
N ILE A 127 -9.06 -7.85 -2.52
CA ILE A 127 -10.50 -7.92 -2.18
C ILE A 127 -11.38 -7.45 -3.35
N PHE A 128 -10.85 -6.59 -4.20
CA PHE A 128 -11.54 -6.09 -5.42
C PHE A 128 -11.15 -6.89 -6.66
N ASN A 129 -10.45 -8.03 -6.52
CA ASN A 129 -9.90 -8.85 -7.61
C ASN A 129 -8.95 -8.07 -8.53
N ILE A 130 -8.17 -7.14 -7.97
CA ILE A 130 -7.18 -6.36 -8.69
C ILE A 130 -5.80 -6.91 -8.41
N GLU A 131 -5.17 -7.48 -9.43
CA GLU A 131 -3.76 -7.89 -9.38
C GLU A 131 -2.85 -6.72 -9.70
N CYS A 132 -1.78 -6.54 -8.91
CA CYS A 132 -0.87 -5.42 -9.09
C CYS A 132 0.56 -5.72 -8.62
N ILE A 133 1.50 -4.93 -9.12
CA ILE A 133 2.85 -4.80 -8.58
C ILE A 133 2.92 -3.47 -7.82
N VAL A 134 3.44 -3.50 -6.59
CA VAL A 134 3.67 -2.31 -5.77
C VAL A 134 5.17 -2.11 -5.61
N ILE A 135 5.67 -0.96 -6.05
CA ILE A 135 7.08 -0.58 -5.99
C ILE A 135 7.22 0.59 -5.01
N PRO A 136 7.84 0.37 -3.85
CA PRO A 136 8.03 1.44 -2.87
C PRO A 136 9.25 2.30 -3.25
N ASN A 137 9.17 3.59 -2.94
CA ASN A 137 10.27 4.52 -3.03
C ASN A 137 10.26 5.46 -1.81
N VAL A 138 11.43 5.87 -1.36
CA VAL A 138 11.61 6.81 -0.25
C VAL A 138 12.45 7.97 -0.73
N THR A 139 11.91 9.16 -0.63
CA THR A 139 12.63 10.38 -0.98
C THR A 139 12.89 11.19 0.29
N ASN A 140 14.14 11.59 0.50
CA ASN A 140 14.47 12.50 1.58
C ASN A 140 13.96 13.89 1.23
N TYR A 141 13.09 14.47 2.05
CA TYR A 141 12.40 15.74 1.78
C TYR A 141 13.33 16.96 1.69
N SER A 142 14.59 16.84 2.10
CA SER A 142 15.59 17.92 1.96
C SER A 142 15.98 18.22 0.52
N SER A 143 15.60 17.41 -0.45
CA SER A 143 15.76 17.70 -1.86
C SER A 143 14.57 18.53 -2.37
N HIS A 144 14.81 19.76 -2.73
CA HIS A 144 13.89 20.84 -3.13
C HIS A 144 12.89 20.55 -4.29
N LEU A 145 12.53 19.32 -4.58
CA LEU A 145 11.90 18.95 -5.85
C LEU A 145 10.40 18.69 -5.82
N VAL A 146 9.76 18.53 -4.66
CA VAL A 146 8.30 18.31 -4.64
C VAL A 146 7.63 19.29 -3.68
N LYS A 147 7.12 20.41 -4.22
CA LYS A 147 6.17 21.28 -3.50
C LYS A 147 4.80 20.57 -3.46
N VAL A 148 4.63 19.60 -2.57
CA VAL A 148 3.30 19.10 -2.27
C VAL A 148 2.64 20.12 -1.34
N LYS A 149 1.59 20.79 -1.82
CA LYS A 149 0.80 21.73 -1.00
C LYS A 149 0.28 21.01 0.23
N ASN A 150 0.51 21.62 1.41
CA ASN A 150 0.02 21.14 2.72
C ASN A 150 0.74 19.94 3.33
N PHE A 151 1.98 19.66 2.96
CA PHE A 151 2.77 18.67 3.67
C PHE A 151 3.23 19.24 5.03
N PRO A 152 2.97 18.55 6.16
CA PRO A 152 3.70 18.86 7.38
C PRO A 152 5.21 18.66 7.12
N GLU A 153 6.06 19.38 7.83
CA GLU A 153 7.52 19.27 7.72
C GLU A 153 8.01 17.88 8.19
N SER A 154 7.70 16.86 7.39
CA SER A 154 8.18 15.50 7.61
C SER A 154 9.51 15.32 6.89
N GLN A 155 10.44 14.62 7.53
CA GLN A 155 11.78 14.39 6.97
C GLN A 155 11.78 13.40 5.80
N TYR A 156 10.72 12.61 5.61
CA TYR A 156 10.63 11.56 4.60
C TYR A 156 9.29 11.57 3.88
N LEU A 157 9.38 11.36 2.57
CA LEU A 157 8.24 11.13 1.70
C LEU A 157 8.27 9.68 1.24
N PHE A 158 7.21 8.94 1.52
CA PHE A 158 7.03 7.56 1.07
C PHE A 158 6.11 7.57 -0.15
N THR A 159 6.57 6.95 -1.23
CA THR A 159 5.77 6.81 -2.44
C THR A 159 5.67 5.34 -2.83
N PHE A 160 4.49 4.95 -3.31
CA PHE A 160 4.23 3.59 -3.78
C PHE A 160 3.66 3.68 -5.20
N ASN A 161 4.45 3.23 -6.17
CA ASN A 161 3.97 3.06 -7.55
C ASN A 161 3.22 1.74 -7.64
N VAL A 162 1.95 1.81 -7.99
CA VAL A 162 1.07 0.64 -8.11
C VAL A 162 0.72 0.45 -9.58
N ASN A 163 1.25 -0.61 -10.18
CA ASN A 163 0.99 -0.99 -11.55
C ASN A 163 -0.06 -2.10 -11.56
N VAL A 164 -1.24 -1.80 -12.07
CA VAL A 164 -2.37 -2.74 -12.17
C VAL A 164 -2.25 -3.55 -13.46
N PHE A 165 -2.43 -4.86 -13.37
CA PHE A 165 -2.53 -5.70 -14.56
C PHE A 165 -3.92 -5.59 -15.14
N SER A 166 -4.02 -5.21 -16.43
CA SER A 166 -5.28 -5.32 -17.14
C SER A 166 -5.57 -6.80 -17.39
N ASP A 167 -6.63 -7.34 -16.79
CA ASP A 167 -7.17 -8.62 -17.21
C ASP A 167 -7.65 -8.48 -18.66
N ASN A 168 -6.79 -8.86 -19.60
CA ASN A 168 -7.21 -9.19 -20.96
C ASN A 168 -7.97 -10.53 -20.95
N LYS A 169 -9.04 -10.63 -20.15
CA LYS A 169 -10.07 -11.64 -20.42
C LYS A 169 -10.83 -11.17 -21.65
N GLY A 170 -10.27 -11.54 -22.82
CA GLY A 170 -10.93 -11.38 -24.10
C GLY A 170 -12.36 -11.87 -23.99
N VAL A 171 -13.27 -10.95 -24.22
CA VAL A 171 -14.61 -11.29 -24.67
C VAL A 171 -14.43 -11.85 -26.08
N ASP A 172 -14.12 -13.14 -26.17
CA ASP A 172 -14.31 -13.89 -27.42
C ASP A 172 -15.80 -13.90 -27.70
N GLY A 173 -16.17 -12.87 -28.47
CA GLY A 173 -17.49 -12.79 -29.06
C GLY A 173 -17.72 -14.00 -29.95
N ASN A 174 -18.52 -14.92 -29.45
CA ASN A 174 -19.17 -15.96 -30.28
C ASN A 174 -19.88 -15.30 -31.46
N LYS A 175 -19.19 -15.21 -32.59
CA LYS A 175 -19.85 -15.10 -33.90
C LYS A 175 -20.36 -16.48 -34.24
N THR A 176 -21.60 -16.74 -33.87
CA THR A 176 -22.40 -17.79 -34.51
C THR A 176 -22.82 -17.25 -35.86
N GLU A 177 -22.13 -17.64 -36.91
CA GLU A 177 -22.64 -17.54 -38.29
C GLU A 177 -23.65 -18.66 -38.47
N MET A 178 -24.87 -18.27 -38.82
CA MET A 178 -25.82 -19.10 -39.58
C MET A 178 -25.81 -18.68 -41.01
#